data_23d2c746401c852a5e936f477a0444bf
#
_entry.id   23d2c746401c852a5e936f477a0444bf
#
_cell.length_a   1.000
_cell.length_b   1.000
_cell.length_c   1.000
_cell.angle_alpha   90.00
_cell.angle_beta   90.00
_cell.angle_gamma   90.00
#
_symmetry.space_group_name_H-M   'P 1'
#
loop_
_entity.id
_entity.type
_entity.pdbx_description
1 polymer ?
#
loop_
_entity_poly.entity_id
_entity_poly.type
_entity_poly.pdbx_seq_one_letter_code
_entity_poly.pdbx_strand_id
1 'polypeptide(L)'
;MDLKAWDASFRAHKTIIAVKNGEIVGFGDMDETGYLDRLYVHKDYQGQGVASAICDELERFAAGKTITTHASITAKPFFQHRGYRVVRKQEVIRRGVALTNLVMEKRSDRTR
;
A
#
# COMPACT_ATOMS: atom_id res chain seq x y z
N MET A 1 17.10 -6.32 5.26
CA MET A 1 15.93 -6.53 4.37
C MET A 1 16.17 -5.80 3.07
N ASP A 2 15.96 -6.49 1.97
CA ASP A 2 16.14 -5.89 0.66
C ASP A 2 14.79 -5.63 0.01
N LEU A 3 14.66 -4.49 -0.65
CA LEU A 3 13.48 -4.18 -1.44
C LEU A 3 13.83 -4.32 -2.90
N LYS A 4 12.98 -5.00 -3.65
CA LYS A 4 13.15 -5.19 -5.08
C LYS A 4 11.93 -4.71 -5.82
N ALA A 5 12.14 -4.01 -6.91
CA ALA A 5 11.05 -3.54 -7.75
C ALA A 5 10.82 -4.55 -8.86
N TRP A 6 9.56 -4.81 -9.13
CA TRP A 6 9.17 -5.69 -10.22
C TRP A 6 8.07 -4.99 -11.02
N ASP A 7 8.40 -4.62 -12.24
CA ASP A 7 7.46 -3.91 -13.08
C ASP A 7 6.71 -4.85 -13.99
N ALA A 8 5.39 -4.77 -13.96
CA ALA A 8 4.57 -5.49 -14.90
C ALA A 8 4.43 -4.62 -16.14
N SER A 9 5.17 -4.94 -17.17
CA SER A 9 5.35 -4.05 -18.32
C SER A 9 4.08 -3.67 -19.06
N PHE A 10 3.08 -4.51 -19.01
CA PHE A 10 1.87 -4.23 -19.79
C PHE A 10 0.80 -3.49 -19.00
N ARG A 11 1.07 -3.14 -17.77
CA ARG A 11 0.05 -2.53 -16.93
C ARG A 11 0.49 -1.27 -16.21
N ALA A 12 1.69 -0.85 -16.43
CA ALA A 12 2.22 0.31 -15.72
C ALA A 12 2.06 0.19 -14.20
N HIS A 13 2.19 -1.02 -13.69
CA HIS A 13 2.15 -1.28 -12.26
C HIS A 13 3.54 -1.26 -11.69
N LYS A 14 3.63 -0.87 -10.45
CA LYS A 14 4.87 -0.96 -9.69
C LYS A 14 4.64 -1.92 -8.54
N THR A 15 5.41 -3.00 -8.49
CA THR A 15 5.35 -3.94 -7.39
C THR A 15 6.68 -3.91 -6.66
N ILE A 16 6.62 -3.77 -5.34
CA ILE A 16 7.80 -3.80 -4.49
C ILE A 16 7.73 -5.07 -3.65
N ILE A 17 8.79 -5.83 -3.66
CA ILE A 17 8.90 -7.07 -2.89
C ILE A 17 9.95 -6.89 -1.84
N ALA A 18 9.63 -7.21 -0.60
CA ALA A 18 10.60 -7.17 0.50
C ALA A 18 11.14 -8.58 0.73
N VAL A 19 12.44 -8.70 0.76
CA VAL A 19 13.11 -9.99 0.90
C VAL A 19 14.03 -9.92 2.12
N LYS A 20 14.00 -10.94 2.95
CA LYS A 20 14.88 -11.06 4.10
C LYS A 20 15.35 -12.50 4.19
N ASN A 21 16.65 -12.68 4.26
CA ASN A 21 17.25 -14.02 4.35
C ASN A 21 16.77 -14.96 3.24
N GLY A 22 16.59 -14.41 2.03
CA GLY A 22 16.16 -15.20 0.89
C GLY A 22 14.67 -15.48 0.82
N GLU A 23 13.89 -14.97 1.77
CA GLU A 23 12.45 -15.17 1.79
C GLU A 23 11.72 -13.89 1.47
N ILE A 24 10.61 -14.02 0.75
CA ILE A 24 9.73 -12.87 0.53
C ILE A 24 8.92 -12.66 1.80
N VAL A 25 9.10 -11.52 2.45
CA VAL A 25 8.43 -11.22 3.71
C VAL A 25 7.32 -10.18 3.56
N GLY A 26 7.17 -9.63 2.37
CA GLY A 26 6.08 -8.71 2.11
C GLY A 26 6.09 -8.23 0.68
N PHE A 27 4.99 -7.62 0.26
CA PHE A 27 4.96 -6.98 -1.05
C PHE A 27 3.85 -5.92 -1.05
N GLY A 28 3.93 -5.03 -2.00
CA GLY A 28 2.88 -4.06 -2.25
C GLY A 28 2.89 -3.67 -3.70
N ASP A 29 1.73 -3.27 -4.23
CA ASP A 29 1.69 -2.82 -5.60
C ASP A 29 0.81 -1.60 -5.75
N MET A 30 1.10 -0.84 -6.79
CA MET A 30 0.44 0.41 -7.09
C MET A 30 0.30 0.52 -8.60
N ASP A 31 -0.82 1.03 -9.05
CA ASP A 31 -1.01 1.23 -10.48
C ASP A 31 -0.61 2.65 -10.89
N GLU A 32 -0.71 2.93 -12.17
CA GLU A 32 -0.28 4.22 -12.71
C GLU A 32 -1.12 5.40 -12.22
N THR A 33 -2.32 5.14 -11.71
CA THR A 33 -3.17 6.21 -11.21
C THR A 33 -2.84 6.62 -9.79
N GLY A 34 -1.98 5.87 -9.12
CA GLY A 34 -1.66 6.11 -7.72
C GLY A 34 -2.49 5.27 -6.77
N TYR A 35 -3.19 4.25 -7.28
CA TYR A 35 -3.98 3.38 -6.42
C TYR A 35 -3.10 2.27 -5.85
N LEU A 36 -2.95 2.28 -4.54
CA LEU A 36 -2.22 1.24 -3.81
C LEU A 36 -3.20 0.10 -3.59
N ASP A 37 -3.05 -0.95 -4.37
CA ASP A 37 -4.03 -2.03 -4.42
C ASP A 37 -3.81 -3.07 -3.34
N ARG A 38 -2.60 -3.56 -3.22
CA ARG A 38 -2.29 -4.61 -2.25
C ARG A 38 -1.08 -4.24 -1.43
N LEU A 39 -1.13 -4.60 -0.17
CA LEU A 39 -0.01 -4.44 0.74
C LEU A 39 -0.05 -5.61 1.71
N TYR A 40 0.95 -6.44 1.67
CA TYR A 40 1.01 -7.64 2.49
C TYR A 40 2.34 -7.75 3.22
N VAL A 41 2.30 -8.14 4.47
CA VAL A 41 3.48 -8.46 5.25
C VAL A 41 3.26 -9.81 5.91
N HIS A 42 4.23 -10.71 5.74
CA HIS A 42 4.19 -12.03 6.35
C HIS A 42 4.01 -11.88 7.87
N LYS A 43 3.16 -12.71 8.45
CA LYS A 43 2.77 -12.56 9.86
C LYS A 43 3.95 -12.56 10.83
N ASP A 44 5.01 -13.29 10.51
CA ASP A 44 6.17 -13.39 11.38
C ASP A 44 7.06 -12.16 11.29
N TYR A 45 6.79 -11.25 10.39
CA TYR A 45 7.61 -10.06 10.17
C TYR A 45 6.83 -8.76 10.38
N GLN A 46 5.63 -8.85 10.91
CA GLN A 46 4.84 -7.65 11.20
C GLN A 46 5.46 -6.90 12.36
N GLY A 47 5.30 -5.59 12.37
CA GLY A 47 5.86 -4.77 13.43
C GLY A 47 7.34 -4.48 13.27
N GLN A 48 7.93 -4.83 12.14
CA GLN A 48 9.36 -4.63 11.90
C GLN A 48 9.66 -3.61 10.82
N GLY A 49 8.67 -2.82 10.43
CA GLY A 49 8.88 -1.76 9.44
C GLY A 49 8.83 -2.22 7.99
N VAL A 50 8.43 -3.46 7.71
CA VAL A 50 8.38 -3.95 6.34
C VAL A 50 7.35 -3.19 5.52
N ALA A 51 6.14 -3.03 6.05
CA ALA A 51 5.09 -2.30 5.34
C ALA A 51 5.50 -0.84 5.10
N SER A 52 6.13 -0.21 6.07
CA SER A 52 6.59 1.17 5.93
C SER A 52 7.63 1.31 4.84
N ALA A 53 8.57 0.37 4.78
CA ALA A 53 9.61 0.40 3.75
C ALA A 53 9.01 0.23 2.36
N ILE A 54 8.05 -0.68 2.21
CA ILE A 54 7.39 -0.90 0.93
C ILE A 54 6.62 0.35 0.53
N CYS A 55 5.86 0.94 1.45
CA CYS A 55 5.10 2.15 1.16
C CYS A 55 6.00 3.32 0.80
N ASP A 56 7.17 3.43 1.44
CA ASP A 56 8.10 4.50 1.08
C ASP A 56 8.48 4.41 -0.39
N GLU A 57 8.75 3.21 -0.88
CA GLU A 57 9.12 3.03 -2.28
C GLU A 57 7.95 3.30 -3.22
N LEU A 58 6.78 2.80 -2.87
CA LEU A 58 5.60 3.01 -3.70
C LEU A 58 5.21 4.49 -3.75
N GLU A 59 5.35 5.18 -2.63
CA GLU A 59 5.03 6.61 -2.59
C GLU A 59 6.02 7.41 -3.42
N ARG A 60 7.27 6.97 -3.47
CA ARG A 60 8.26 7.60 -4.35
C ARG A 60 7.91 7.44 -5.82
N PHE A 61 7.43 6.25 -6.19
CA PHE A 61 6.97 5.98 -7.55
C PHE A 61 5.82 6.90 -7.92
N ALA A 62 4.93 7.18 -6.96
CA ALA A 62 3.74 7.99 -7.21
C ALA A 62 3.96 9.47 -6.94
N ALA A 63 5.19 9.92 -6.85
CA ALA A 63 5.49 11.32 -6.52
C ALA A 63 4.74 12.26 -7.47
N GLY A 64 4.07 13.25 -6.90
CA GLY A 64 3.28 14.20 -7.67
C GLY A 64 1.84 13.78 -7.91
N LYS A 65 1.46 12.59 -7.48
CA LYS A 65 0.09 12.09 -7.63
C LYS A 65 -0.57 11.95 -6.28
N THR A 66 -1.90 11.94 -6.29
CA THR A 66 -2.65 11.58 -5.09
C THR A 66 -2.69 10.06 -5.01
N ILE A 67 -2.31 9.51 -3.86
CA ILE A 67 -2.31 8.07 -3.65
C ILE A 67 -3.61 7.71 -2.94
N THR A 68 -4.28 6.71 -3.45
CA THR A 68 -5.54 6.23 -2.88
C THR A 68 -5.39 4.77 -2.49
N THR A 69 -5.99 4.37 -1.40
CA THR A 69 -6.02 2.97 -1.00
C THR A 69 -7.36 2.67 -0.33
N HIS A 70 -7.74 1.40 -0.35
CA HIS A 70 -8.92 0.94 0.37
C HIS A 70 -8.41 0.16 1.59
N ALA A 71 -8.47 0.79 2.74
CA ALA A 71 -7.90 0.23 3.96
C ALA A 71 -8.96 -0.43 4.83
N SER A 72 -8.59 -1.53 5.46
CA SER A 72 -9.45 -2.12 6.47
C SER A 72 -9.48 -1.21 7.69
N ILE A 73 -10.46 -1.42 8.55
CA ILE A 73 -10.52 -0.68 9.82
C ILE A 73 -9.23 -0.90 10.61
N THR A 74 -8.70 -2.11 10.58
CA THR A 74 -7.48 -2.45 11.30
C THR A 74 -6.26 -1.72 10.73
N ALA A 75 -6.21 -1.53 9.43
CA ALA A 75 -5.07 -0.88 8.77
C ALA A 75 -5.13 0.65 8.84
N LYS A 76 -6.28 1.22 9.21
CA LYS A 76 -6.45 2.67 9.24
C LYS A 76 -5.35 3.39 10.02
N PRO A 77 -5.01 2.98 11.26
CA PRO A 77 -3.98 3.72 12.00
C PRO A 77 -2.63 3.74 11.30
N PHE A 78 -2.28 2.64 10.64
CA PHE A 78 -1.02 2.57 9.89
C PHE A 78 -0.98 3.65 8.81
N PHE A 79 -2.06 3.76 8.04
CA PHE A 79 -2.08 4.75 6.97
C PHE A 79 -2.19 6.16 7.50
N GLN A 80 -2.93 6.36 8.60
CA GLN A 80 -3.00 7.69 9.21
C GLN A 80 -1.65 8.18 9.68
N HIS A 81 -0.83 7.29 10.24
CA HIS A 81 0.52 7.65 10.65
C HIS A 81 1.39 8.05 9.47
N ARG A 82 1.07 7.59 8.28
CA ARG A 82 1.81 7.93 7.08
C ARG A 82 1.27 9.16 6.37
N GLY A 83 0.25 9.80 6.94
CA GLY A 83 -0.30 11.03 6.37
C GLY A 83 -1.51 10.82 5.47
N TYR A 84 -2.05 9.61 5.43
CA TYR A 84 -3.29 9.36 4.71
C TYR A 84 -4.48 9.83 5.55
N ARG A 85 -5.52 10.26 4.87
CA ARG A 85 -6.74 10.65 5.57
C ARG A 85 -7.92 9.89 4.99
N VAL A 86 -8.92 9.67 5.81
CA VAL A 86 -10.13 8.98 5.38
C VAL A 86 -10.97 9.93 4.53
N VAL A 87 -11.31 9.50 3.33
CA VAL A 87 -12.15 10.27 2.44
C VAL A 87 -13.60 9.83 2.58
N ARG A 88 -13.81 8.52 2.68
CA ARG A 88 -15.16 8.00 2.90
C ARG A 88 -15.08 6.55 3.36
N LYS A 89 -16.16 6.10 3.96
CA LYS A 89 -16.34 4.71 4.34
C LYS A 89 -17.22 4.05 3.28
N GLN A 90 -16.93 2.80 2.96
CA GLN A 90 -17.76 2.07 2.01
C GLN A 90 -17.93 0.63 2.46
N GLU A 91 -19.00 0.02 1.99
CA GLU A 91 -19.26 -1.39 2.26
C GLU A 91 -19.22 -2.15 0.95
N VAL A 92 -18.60 -3.32 0.99
CA VAL A 92 -18.47 -4.18 -0.16
C VAL A 92 -19.05 -5.53 0.23
N ILE A 93 -19.90 -6.07 -0.63
CA ILE A 93 -20.49 -7.39 -0.37
C ILE A 93 -19.60 -8.42 -1.07
N ARG A 94 -19.09 -9.37 -0.28
CA ARG A 94 -18.29 -10.46 -0.80
C ARG A 94 -18.88 -11.76 -0.28
N ARG A 95 -19.36 -12.60 -1.19
CA ARG A 95 -19.94 -13.90 -0.83
C ARG A 95 -21.03 -13.76 0.22
N GLY A 96 -21.88 -12.75 0.06
CA GLY A 96 -22.97 -12.52 0.99
C GLY A 96 -22.60 -11.88 2.30
N VAL A 97 -21.33 -11.52 2.47
CA VAL A 97 -20.87 -10.87 3.70
C VAL A 97 -20.54 -9.41 3.41
N ALA A 98 -21.07 -8.52 4.24
CA ALA A 98 -20.78 -7.10 4.11
C ALA A 98 -19.45 -6.79 4.81
N LEU A 99 -18.52 -6.23 4.06
CA LEU A 99 -17.22 -5.84 4.58
C LEU A 99 -17.09 -4.33 4.49
N THR A 100 -16.66 -3.72 5.56
CA THR A 100 -16.45 -2.28 5.60
C THR A 100 -14.99 -1.97 5.32
N ASN A 101 -14.74 -1.05 4.42
CA ASN A 101 -13.40 -0.52 4.29
C ASN A 101 -13.46 1.00 4.16
N LEU A 102 -12.30 1.61 4.23
CA LEU A 102 -12.16 3.06 4.21
C LEU A 102 -11.37 3.45 2.99
N VAL A 103 -11.92 4.39 2.21
CA VAL A 103 -11.15 4.98 1.13
C VAL A 103 -10.28 6.05 1.76
N MET A 104 -8.98 5.91 1.63
CA MET A 104 -8.03 6.83 2.21
C MET A 104 -7.13 7.40 1.13
N GLU A 105 -6.68 8.61 1.31
CA GLU A 105 -5.79 9.22 0.32
C GLU A 105 -4.70 10.04 0.97
N LYS A 106 -3.59 10.15 0.26
CA LYS A 106 -2.47 10.97 0.65
C LYS A 106 -1.99 11.72 -0.57
N ARG A 107 -1.78 13.02 -0.45
CA ARG A 107 -1.15 13.76 -1.52
C ARG A 107 0.32 13.46 -1.51
N SER A 108 0.80 12.95 -2.61
CA SER A 108 2.23 12.72 -2.76
C SER A 108 2.87 13.99 -3.26
N ASP A 109 2.92 14.97 -2.40
CA ASP A 109 3.43 16.27 -2.74
C ASP A 109 4.93 16.28 -2.54
N ARG A 110 5.67 16.56 -3.57
CA ARG A 110 7.10 16.60 -3.46
C ARG A 110 7.62 17.98 -3.47
N THR A 111 6.84 18.93 -3.24
CA THR A 111 7.29 20.26 -3.21
C THR A 111 8.12 20.55 -2.10
N ARG A 112 8.69 20.96 -2.19
CA ARG A 112 9.25 21.41 -1.21
C ARG A 112 9.83 21.39 -1.00
#